data_a4aa1bed84b668fca1c590bc8aa54273
#
_entry.id   a4aa1bed84b668fca1c590bc8aa54273
#
_cell.length_a   1.000
_cell.length_b   1.000
_cell.length_c   1.000
_cell.angle_alpha   90.00
_cell.angle_beta   90.00
_cell.angle_gamma   90.00
#
_symmetry.space_group_name_H-M   'P 1'
#
loop_
_entity.id
_entity.type
_entity.pdbx_description
1 polymer ?
#
loop_
_entity_poly.entity_id
_entity_poly.type
_entity_poly.pdbx_seq_one_letter_code
_entity_poly.pdbx_strand_id
1 'polypeptide(L)'
;FHHSKLNFKWGDGGEEVKWHQDIQFWPHTNFEVLTLGVYLEDVDPTMAPMGIIPGSHNGPLFDLYDESDTWTGNISENDLTLLELDSAEYLSGPAGTVTVHNCRCVHGSAPNLSSRSRPLFLCAYSAAHALPITDLTRGGKYSETIVRGKAARWAKFDSRPVLLPPDWSKTRHKSIFEHQQNEN
;
A
#
# COMPACT_ATOMS: atom_id res chain seq x y z
N PHE A 1 -13.88 2.81 -7.35
CA PHE A 1 -13.47 2.40 -5.99
C PHE A 1 -13.02 0.95 -6.03
N HIS A 2 -11.86 0.64 -5.47
CA HIS A 2 -11.32 -0.71 -5.45
C HIS A 2 -11.63 -1.39 -4.10
N HIS A 3 -11.05 -0.93 -3.01
CA HIS A 3 -11.29 -1.46 -1.67
C HIS A 3 -11.00 -0.43 -0.59
N SER A 4 -11.38 -0.75 0.64
CA SER A 4 -10.96 0.00 1.83
C SER A 4 -10.44 -0.95 2.91
N LYS A 5 -9.57 -0.43 3.75
CA LYS A 5 -9.04 -1.13 4.92
C LYS A 5 -8.80 -0.14 6.06
N LEU A 6 -8.84 -0.61 7.30
CA LEU A 6 -8.39 0.12 8.46
C LEU A 6 -7.05 -0.46 8.93
N ASN A 7 -5.98 0.30 8.77
CA ASN A 7 -4.69 -0.03 9.37
C ASN A 7 -4.66 0.51 10.79
N PHE A 8 -4.80 -0.39 11.74
CA PHE A 8 -4.80 -0.04 13.15
C PHE A 8 -3.44 -0.40 13.77
N LYS A 9 -2.61 0.60 13.97
CA LYS A 9 -1.30 0.43 14.59
C LYS A 9 -1.42 0.73 16.07
N TRP A 10 -1.28 -0.29 16.91
CA TRP A 10 -1.35 -0.18 18.35
C TRP A 10 -0.22 0.69 18.90
N GLY A 11 -0.42 1.28 20.06
CA GLY A 11 0.66 1.89 20.84
C GLY A 11 1.54 0.83 21.53
N ASP A 12 2.59 1.31 22.19
CA ASP A 12 3.49 0.47 23.00
C ASP A 12 4.17 -0.67 22.22
N GLY A 13 4.66 -0.36 21.00
CA GLY A 13 5.39 -1.29 20.14
C GLY A 13 4.55 -1.91 19.02
N GLY A 14 3.48 -1.22 18.60
CA GLY A 14 2.71 -1.62 17.42
C GLY A 14 3.60 -1.85 16.19
N GLU A 15 3.25 -2.86 15.42
CA GLU A 15 4.07 -3.47 14.37
C GLU A 15 4.54 -2.50 13.27
N GLU A 16 5.74 -2.72 12.76
CA GLU A 16 6.26 -2.08 11.57
C GLU A 16 5.42 -2.44 10.33
N VAL A 17 5.33 -1.52 9.39
CA VAL A 17 5.01 -1.81 7.99
C VAL A 17 6.26 -1.51 7.19
N LYS A 18 6.96 -2.56 6.76
CA LYS A 18 8.19 -2.45 5.98
C LYS A 18 7.94 -1.74 4.65
N TRP A 19 8.97 -1.17 4.06
CA TRP A 19 8.89 -0.46 2.79
C TRP A 19 8.37 -1.35 1.66
N HIS A 20 7.35 -0.87 0.93
CA HIS A 20 6.69 -1.59 -0.16
C HIS A 20 6.03 -0.63 -1.15
N GLN A 21 5.49 -1.18 -2.21
CA GLN A 21 4.64 -0.49 -3.17
C GLN A 21 3.30 -1.23 -3.23
N ASP A 22 2.21 -0.51 -3.21
CA ASP A 22 0.85 -1.09 -3.16
C ASP A 22 0.50 -1.94 -4.39
N ILE A 23 1.02 -1.54 -5.57
CA ILE A 23 0.60 -2.15 -6.85
C ILE A 23 0.89 -3.64 -6.95
N GLN A 24 1.90 -4.15 -6.25
CA GLN A 24 2.23 -5.57 -6.26
C GLN A 24 1.23 -6.42 -5.46
N PHE A 25 0.48 -5.84 -4.52
CA PHE A 25 -0.53 -6.57 -3.75
C PHE A 25 -1.86 -6.73 -4.51
N TRP A 26 -2.15 -5.78 -5.42
CA TRP A 26 -3.38 -5.73 -6.21
C TRP A 26 -3.11 -5.07 -7.58
N PRO A 27 -2.36 -5.79 -8.44
CA PRO A 27 -1.92 -5.25 -9.73
C PRO A 27 -3.10 -4.90 -10.64
N HIS A 28 -2.90 -3.83 -11.41
CA HIS A 28 -3.85 -3.32 -12.39
C HIS A 28 -3.21 -3.27 -13.79
N THR A 29 -4.01 -3.12 -14.81
CA THR A 29 -3.54 -2.97 -16.20
C THR A 29 -2.67 -1.74 -16.43
N ASN A 30 -2.69 -0.77 -15.53
CA ASN A 30 -1.82 0.41 -15.53
C ASN A 30 -1.71 1.00 -14.11
N PHE A 31 -0.93 2.06 -13.95
CA PHE A 31 -0.60 2.65 -12.67
C PHE A 31 -1.41 3.91 -12.31
N GLU A 32 -2.53 4.14 -12.99
CA GLU A 32 -3.47 5.21 -12.64
C GLU A 32 -4.36 4.77 -11.46
N VAL A 33 -3.70 4.40 -10.38
CA VAL A 33 -4.28 3.90 -9.13
C VAL A 33 -3.67 4.67 -7.97
N LEU A 34 -4.49 5.06 -7.02
CA LEU A 34 -4.08 5.80 -5.84
C LEU A 34 -4.73 5.25 -4.57
N THR A 35 -4.03 5.43 -3.46
CA THR A 35 -4.55 5.19 -2.12
C THR A 35 -4.75 6.53 -1.41
N LEU A 36 -5.94 6.73 -0.86
CA LEU A 36 -6.31 7.85 -0.03
C LEU A 36 -6.39 7.36 1.41
N GLY A 37 -5.64 7.99 2.30
CA GLY A 37 -5.65 7.70 3.74
C GLY A 37 -6.28 8.83 4.53
N VAL A 38 -7.03 8.50 5.57
CA VAL A 38 -7.61 9.48 6.51
C VAL A 38 -7.20 9.09 7.92
N TYR A 39 -6.52 10.00 8.63
CA TYR A 39 -6.24 9.83 10.05
C TYR A 39 -7.51 10.03 10.86
N LEU A 40 -7.86 9.03 11.69
CA LEU A 40 -9.03 9.10 12.56
C LEU A 40 -8.73 9.74 13.91
N GLU A 41 -7.43 9.92 14.24
CA GLU A 41 -6.90 10.58 15.42
C GLU A 41 -5.78 11.55 15.01
N ASP A 42 -5.40 12.44 15.90
CA ASP A 42 -4.20 13.27 15.72
C ASP A 42 -2.96 12.38 15.66
N VAL A 43 -2.17 12.52 14.60
CA VAL A 43 -0.94 11.75 14.41
C VAL A 43 0.26 12.68 14.46
N ASP A 44 1.07 12.52 15.47
CA ASP A 44 2.36 13.23 15.63
C ASP A 44 3.54 12.31 15.22
N PRO A 45 4.77 12.85 15.10
CA PRO A 45 5.94 12.06 14.67
C PRO A 45 6.27 10.84 15.55
N THR A 46 5.85 10.82 16.82
CA THR A 46 6.14 9.71 17.74
C THR A 46 5.24 8.49 17.52
N MET A 47 4.12 8.67 16.80
CA MET A 47 3.12 7.64 16.54
C MET A 47 3.42 6.82 15.29
N ALA A 48 4.65 6.88 14.77
CA ALA A 48 5.07 6.21 13.55
C ALA A 48 4.13 6.51 12.36
N PRO A 49 4.02 7.79 11.94
CA PRO A 49 3.26 8.16 10.77
C PRO A 49 3.75 7.41 9.53
N MET A 50 2.91 7.35 8.51
CA MET A 50 3.31 6.77 7.22
C MET A 50 4.44 7.62 6.61
N GLY A 51 5.57 6.98 6.34
CA GLY A 51 6.67 7.54 5.56
C GLY A 51 6.49 7.23 4.09
N ILE A 52 6.81 8.18 3.23
CA ILE A 52 6.86 8.02 1.78
C ILE A 52 8.20 8.50 1.25
N ILE A 53 8.67 7.90 0.16
CA ILE A 53 9.86 8.39 -0.55
C ILE A 53 9.38 9.25 -1.74
N PRO A 54 9.58 10.58 -1.69
CA PRO A 54 9.13 11.48 -2.76
C PRO A 54 9.72 11.10 -4.12
N GLY A 55 8.88 11.10 -5.16
CA GLY A 55 9.32 10.77 -6.51
C GLY A 55 9.45 9.29 -6.82
N SER A 56 9.46 8.38 -5.83
CA SER A 56 9.65 6.95 -6.02
C SER A 56 8.63 6.28 -6.95
N HIS A 57 7.45 6.84 -7.12
CA HIS A 57 6.44 6.37 -8.07
C HIS A 57 6.88 6.44 -9.55
N ASN A 58 7.93 7.21 -9.85
CA ASN A 58 8.56 7.28 -11.18
C ASN A 58 9.73 6.29 -11.34
N GLY A 59 10.19 5.70 -10.23
CA GLY A 59 11.28 4.74 -10.18
C GLY A 59 10.88 3.32 -10.63
N PRO A 60 11.69 2.31 -10.31
CA PRO A 60 11.40 0.91 -10.61
C PRO A 60 10.24 0.38 -9.78
N LEU A 61 9.72 -0.77 -10.18
CA LEU A 61 8.98 -1.69 -9.32
C LEU A 61 9.98 -2.70 -8.77
N PHE A 62 9.94 -2.90 -7.46
CA PHE A 62 10.81 -3.84 -6.75
C PHE A 62 10.16 -5.23 -6.70
N ASP A 63 10.98 -6.27 -6.62
CA ASP A 63 10.48 -7.61 -6.33
C ASP A 63 10.13 -7.71 -4.83
N LEU A 64 8.99 -8.32 -4.53
CA LEU A 64 8.56 -8.59 -3.16
C LEU A 64 8.58 -10.08 -2.82
N TYR A 65 9.26 -10.88 -3.64
CA TYR A 65 9.63 -12.25 -3.34
C TYR A 65 11.10 -12.30 -2.90
N ASP A 66 11.41 -13.24 -2.03
CA ASP A 66 12.79 -13.52 -1.66
C ASP A 66 13.50 -14.45 -2.67
N GLU A 67 14.76 -14.78 -2.42
CA GLU A 67 15.58 -15.67 -3.27
C GLU A 67 15.02 -17.11 -3.36
N SER A 68 14.08 -17.47 -2.50
CA SER A 68 13.40 -18.77 -2.47
C SER A 68 12.02 -18.75 -3.12
N ASP A 69 11.70 -17.69 -3.89
CA ASP A 69 10.38 -17.43 -4.45
C ASP A 69 9.25 -17.37 -3.38
N THR A 70 9.60 -16.97 -2.15
CA THR A 70 8.61 -16.75 -1.09
C THR A 70 8.20 -15.29 -1.05
N TRP A 71 6.87 -15.05 -1.01
CA TRP A 71 6.33 -13.70 -0.91
C TRP A 71 6.58 -13.10 0.49
N THR A 72 7.37 -12.05 0.55
CA THR A 72 7.66 -11.29 1.78
C THR A 72 6.75 -10.07 1.94
N GLY A 73 6.27 -9.50 0.84
CA GLY A 73 5.43 -8.30 0.85
C GLY A 73 6.19 -7.02 1.20
N ASN A 74 7.51 -7.03 1.13
CA ASN A 74 8.36 -5.87 1.35
C ASN A 74 9.54 -5.85 0.37
N ILE A 75 10.09 -4.67 0.15
CA ILE A 75 11.32 -4.47 -0.62
C ILE A 75 12.49 -5.08 0.15
N SER A 76 13.36 -5.81 -0.54
CA SER A 76 14.55 -6.43 0.06
C SER A 76 15.53 -5.38 0.62
N GLU A 77 16.30 -5.75 1.66
CA GLU A 77 17.35 -4.87 2.20
C GLU A 77 18.35 -4.44 1.12
N ASN A 78 18.66 -5.32 0.18
CA ASN A 78 19.54 -5.01 -0.94
C ASN A 78 18.94 -3.95 -1.87
N ASP A 79 17.68 -4.07 -2.22
CA ASP A 79 16.98 -3.10 -3.07
C ASP A 79 16.72 -1.77 -2.36
N LEU A 80 16.56 -1.78 -1.05
CA LEU A 80 16.46 -0.55 -0.25
C LEU A 80 17.72 0.33 -0.39
N THR A 81 18.88 -0.24 -0.66
CA THR A 81 20.11 0.53 -0.92
C THR A 81 20.04 1.40 -2.19
N LEU A 82 19.11 1.10 -3.10
CA LEU A 82 18.87 1.88 -4.32
C LEU A 82 17.95 3.09 -4.09
N LEU A 83 17.44 3.25 -2.88
CA LEU A 83 16.51 4.31 -2.50
C LEU A 83 17.18 5.33 -1.57
N GLU A 84 16.79 6.59 -1.73
CA GLU A 84 17.21 7.66 -0.82
C GLU A 84 16.33 7.66 0.44
N LEU A 85 16.50 6.66 1.32
CA LEU A 85 15.67 6.49 2.52
C LEU A 85 15.69 7.73 3.43
N ASP A 86 16.80 8.46 3.48
CA ASP A 86 16.94 9.70 4.25
C ASP A 86 16.07 10.84 3.70
N SER A 87 15.56 10.72 2.46
CA SER A 87 14.64 11.68 1.85
C SER A 87 13.18 11.42 2.22
N ALA A 88 12.90 10.39 3.03
CA ALA A 88 11.53 10.01 3.38
C ALA A 88 10.80 11.14 4.10
N GLU A 89 9.61 11.44 3.63
CA GLU A 89 8.68 12.39 4.25
C GLU A 89 7.65 11.64 5.11
N TYR A 90 7.48 12.07 6.35
CA TYR A 90 6.57 11.43 7.31
C TYR A 90 5.28 12.24 7.45
N LEU A 91 4.17 11.63 7.09
CA LEU A 91 2.87 12.29 6.95
C LEU A 91 2.16 12.37 8.30
N SER A 92 2.44 13.42 9.08
CA SER A 92 1.78 13.73 10.35
C SER A 92 0.63 14.73 10.14
N GLY A 93 -0.29 14.82 11.10
CA GLY A 93 -1.33 15.84 11.08
C GLY A 93 -2.48 15.55 12.05
N PRO A 94 -3.41 16.49 12.21
CA PRO A 94 -4.58 16.32 13.05
C PRO A 94 -5.56 15.28 12.49
N ALA A 95 -6.48 14.81 13.33
CA ALA A 95 -7.61 13.99 12.90
C ALA A 95 -8.32 14.62 11.70
N GLY A 96 -8.68 13.79 10.72
CA GLY A 96 -9.23 14.26 9.45
C GLY A 96 -8.19 14.64 8.39
N THR A 97 -6.89 14.63 8.71
CA THR A 97 -5.84 14.79 7.69
C THR A 97 -5.97 13.71 6.63
N VAL A 98 -5.93 14.14 5.37
CA VAL A 98 -6.01 13.24 4.20
C VAL A 98 -4.64 13.14 3.55
N THR A 99 -4.15 11.92 3.40
CA THR A 99 -2.95 11.60 2.63
C THR A 99 -3.35 10.99 1.29
N VAL A 100 -2.55 11.22 0.25
CA VAL A 100 -2.78 10.61 -1.08
C VAL A 100 -1.44 10.18 -1.65
N HIS A 101 -1.35 8.92 -2.10
CA HIS A 101 -0.17 8.45 -2.79
C HIS A 101 -0.53 7.54 -3.99
N ASN A 102 0.33 7.53 -4.99
CA ASN A 102 0.20 6.63 -6.13
C ASN A 102 0.58 5.20 -5.70
N CYS A 103 -0.02 4.20 -6.31
CA CYS A 103 0.21 2.78 -6.04
C CYS A 103 1.68 2.32 -6.21
N ARG A 104 2.51 3.08 -6.92
CA ARG A 104 3.95 2.83 -7.10
C ARG A 104 4.82 3.58 -6.10
N CYS A 105 4.24 4.46 -5.29
CA CYS A 105 5.02 5.19 -4.29
C CYS A 105 5.54 4.22 -3.23
N VAL A 106 6.85 4.22 -3.00
CA VAL A 106 7.45 3.45 -1.91
C VAL A 106 7.07 4.10 -0.60
N HIS A 107 6.48 3.31 0.29
CA HIS A 107 6.01 3.78 1.58
C HIS A 107 6.11 2.68 2.64
N GLY A 108 6.11 3.11 3.90
CA GLY A 108 6.22 2.23 5.05
C GLY A 108 5.93 2.99 6.34
N SER A 109 6.10 2.37 7.49
CA SER A 109 6.04 3.05 8.78
C SER A 109 6.72 2.25 9.87
N ALA A 110 7.54 2.90 10.69
CA ALA A 110 8.22 2.31 11.83
C ALA A 110 7.26 1.69 12.87
N PRO A 111 7.74 0.92 13.84
CA PRO A 111 6.95 0.52 15.00
C PRO A 111 6.42 1.74 15.75
N ASN A 112 5.19 1.68 16.25
CA ASN A 112 4.60 2.75 17.05
C ASN A 112 5.02 2.60 18.53
N LEU A 113 6.03 3.36 18.94
CA LEU A 113 6.57 3.33 20.30
C LEU A 113 5.84 4.29 21.24
N SER A 114 4.87 5.07 20.77
CA SER A 114 4.02 5.88 21.62
C SER A 114 2.99 5.03 22.36
N SER A 115 2.40 5.56 23.42
CA SER A 115 1.28 4.91 24.14
C SER A 115 -0.07 5.05 23.42
N ARG A 116 -0.13 5.77 22.29
CA ARG A 116 -1.37 6.06 21.54
C ARG A 116 -1.46 5.19 20.30
N SER A 117 -2.63 4.67 20.02
CA SER A 117 -2.89 3.96 18.76
C SER A 117 -3.02 4.91 17.58
N ARG A 118 -2.65 4.43 16.38
CA ARG A 118 -2.76 5.19 15.12
C ARG A 118 -3.70 4.48 14.14
N PRO A 119 -5.00 4.74 14.21
CA PRO A 119 -5.95 4.25 13.23
C PRO A 119 -5.87 5.09 11.93
N LEU A 120 -5.59 4.43 10.80
CA LEU A 120 -5.54 5.03 9.47
C LEU A 120 -6.54 4.31 8.57
N PHE A 121 -7.58 5.01 8.16
CA PHE A 121 -8.56 4.49 7.20
C PHE A 121 -8.06 4.74 5.78
N LEU A 122 -7.92 3.67 5.01
CA LEU A 122 -7.38 3.68 3.66
C LEU A 122 -8.47 3.30 2.64
N CYS A 123 -8.51 4.04 1.54
CA CYS A 123 -9.39 3.78 0.40
C CYS A 123 -8.57 3.78 -0.89
N ALA A 124 -8.58 2.67 -1.63
CA ALA A 124 -7.94 2.58 -2.94
C ALA A 124 -8.93 2.89 -4.07
N TYR A 125 -8.47 3.69 -5.02
CA TYR A 125 -9.21 4.09 -6.21
C TYR A 125 -8.37 3.86 -7.45
N SER A 126 -9.00 3.41 -8.52
CA SER A 126 -8.38 3.29 -9.84
C SER A 126 -9.11 4.14 -10.87
N ALA A 127 -8.40 4.59 -11.89
CA ALA A 127 -9.07 5.14 -13.07
C ALA A 127 -10.00 4.08 -13.67
N ALA A 128 -11.13 4.49 -14.24
CA ALA A 128 -12.12 3.55 -14.77
C ALA A 128 -11.57 2.62 -15.87
N HIS A 129 -10.45 2.98 -16.51
CA HIS A 129 -9.76 2.18 -17.53
C HIS A 129 -8.54 1.39 -16.98
N ALA A 130 -8.24 1.53 -15.69
CA ALA A 130 -7.24 0.73 -14.99
C ALA A 130 -7.96 -0.43 -14.31
N LEU A 131 -7.92 -1.60 -14.94
CA LEU A 131 -8.65 -2.77 -14.48
C LEU A 131 -7.74 -3.64 -13.60
N PRO A 132 -8.25 -4.20 -12.50
CA PRO A 132 -7.50 -5.15 -11.70
C PRO A 132 -7.20 -6.43 -12.49
N ILE A 133 -6.01 -7.00 -12.29
CA ILE A 133 -5.56 -8.23 -12.95
C ILE A 133 -5.81 -9.44 -12.07
N THR A 134 -5.81 -9.26 -10.75
CA THR A 134 -6.02 -10.33 -9.78
C THR A 134 -7.43 -10.29 -9.20
N ASP A 135 -7.82 -11.35 -8.49
CA ASP A 135 -9.15 -11.51 -7.91
C ASP A 135 -9.52 -10.34 -6.98
N LEU A 136 -10.72 -9.81 -7.21
CA LEU A 136 -11.34 -8.71 -6.47
C LEU A 136 -12.03 -9.14 -5.16
N THR A 137 -11.88 -10.37 -4.70
CA THR A 137 -12.54 -10.87 -3.47
C THR A 137 -12.29 -9.99 -2.25
N ARG A 138 -11.19 -9.22 -2.26
CA ARG A 138 -10.86 -8.23 -1.22
C ARG A 138 -11.70 -6.97 -1.25
N GLY A 139 -12.29 -6.63 -2.39
CA GLY A 139 -12.96 -5.35 -2.58
C GLY A 139 -14.32 -5.23 -1.92
N GLY A 140 -14.93 -6.34 -1.58
CA GLY A 140 -16.25 -6.37 -0.98
C GLY A 140 -17.35 -5.85 -1.91
N LYS A 141 -18.53 -5.61 -1.33
CA LYS A 141 -19.76 -5.24 -2.04
C LYS A 141 -19.66 -4.01 -2.94
N TYR A 142 -18.77 -3.09 -2.64
CA TYR A 142 -18.64 -1.81 -3.34
C TYR A 142 -17.46 -1.75 -4.31
N SER A 143 -16.71 -2.84 -4.47
CA SER A 143 -15.66 -2.91 -5.50
C SER A 143 -16.23 -2.57 -6.88
N GLU A 144 -15.39 -1.95 -7.71
CA GLU A 144 -15.72 -1.52 -9.07
C GLU A 144 -16.84 -0.44 -9.15
N THR A 145 -17.29 0.10 -8.01
CA THR A 145 -18.24 1.22 -8.03
C THR A 145 -17.60 2.46 -8.66
N ILE A 146 -18.24 2.99 -9.69
CA ILE A 146 -17.84 4.27 -10.29
C ILE A 146 -18.28 5.40 -9.37
N VAL A 147 -17.31 6.04 -8.70
CA VAL A 147 -17.58 7.15 -7.77
C VAL A 147 -17.64 8.50 -8.48
N ARG A 148 -17.03 8.61 -9.67
CA ARG A 148 -17.06 9.81 -10.50
C ARG A 148 -16.86 9.45 -11.98
N GLY A 149 -17.57 10.14 -12.85
CA GLY A 149 -17.47 9.92 -14.30
C GLY A 149 -18.33 8.75 -14.79
N LYS A 150 -17.81 8.01 -15.75
CA LYS A 150 -18.48 6.88 -16.40
C LYS A 150 -17.55 5.68 -16.47
N ALA A 151 -18.11 4.47 -16.53
CA ALA A 151 -17.35 3.25 -16.82
C ALA A 151 -16.61 3.38 -18.16
N ALA A 152 -15.38 2.92 -18.20
CA ALA A 152 -14.58 2.90 -19.40
C ALA A 152 -15.08 1.79 -20.36
N ARG A 153 -15.01 2.05 -21.65
CA ARG A 153 -15.29 1.04 -22.69
C ARG A 153 -14.03 0.33 -23.15
N TRP A 154 -12.86 0.87 -22.83
CA TRP A 154 -11.55 0.37 -23.21
C TRP A 154 -10.66 0.33 -21.97
N ALA A 155 -9.98 -0.79 -21.76
CA ALA A 155 -8.90 -0.86 -20.79
C ALA A 155 -7.65 -0.18 -21.36
N LYS A 156 -6.91 0.52 -20.52
CA LYS A 156 -5.59 1.05 -20.86
C LYS A 156 -4.55 0.14 -20.23
N PHE A 157 -3.56 -0.28 -21.01
CA PHE A 157 -2.44 -1.07 -20.55
C PHE A 157 -1.18 -0.20 -20.48
N ASP A 158 -0.42 -0.30 -19.40
CA ASP A 158 0.95 0.21 -19.36
C ASP A 158 1.88 -0.78 -20.04
N SER A 159 2.93 -0.30 -20.68
CA SER A 159 3.91 -1.15 -21.36
C SER A 159 4.90 -1.82 -20.40
N ARG A 160 4.97 -1.36 -19.16
CA ARG A 160 5.86 -1.92 -18.14
C ARG A 160 5.19 -3.13 -17.48
N PRO A 161 5.97 -4.16 -17.11
CA PRO A 161 5.42 -5.31 -16.38
C PRO A 161 4.96 -4.92 -14.99
N VAL A 162 4.06 -5.72 -14.42
CA VAL A 162 3.69 -5.69 -13.01
C VAL A 162 4.02 -7.03 -12.38
N LEU A 163 4.48 -7.01 -11.13
CA LEU A 163 4.69 -8.23 -10.35
C LEU A 163 3.32 -8.83 -9.98
N LEU A 164 3.18 -10.14 -10.12
CA LEU A 164 1.98 -10.85 -9.70
C LEU A 164 2.18 -11.36 -8.26
N PRO A 165 1.26 -11.03 -7.35
CA PRO A 165 1.27 -11.59 -6.01
C PRO A 165 0.88 -13.08 -6.01
N PRO A 166 1.02 -13.77 -4.88
CA PRO A 166 0.40 -15.08 -4.68
C PRO A 166 -1.10 -15.06 -4.97
N ASP A 167 -1.65 -16.21 -5.34
CA ASP A 167 -3.09 -16.36 -5.52
C ASP A 167 -3.83 -16.24 -4.19
N TRP A 168 -4.31 -15.04 -3.90
CA TRP A 168 -5.00 -14.73 -2.65
C TRP A 168 -6.33 -15.48 -2.48
N SER A 169 -6.89 -16.05 -3.54
CA SER A 169 -8.11 -16.86 -3.45
C SER A 169 -7.86 -18.21 -2.78
N LYS A 170 -6.62 -18.70 -2.83
CA LYS A 170 -6.20 -19.99 -2.25
C LYS A 170 -5.56 -19.86 -0.88
N THR A 171 -5.25 -18.66 -0.44
CA THR A 171 -4.60 -18.43 0.85
C THR A 171 -5.58 -17.81 1.83
N ARG A 172 -5.46 -18.16 3.13
CA ARG A 172 -6.18 -17.41 4.17
C ARG A 172 -5.79 -15.93 4.04
N HIS A 173 -6.80 -15.05 4.04
CA HIS A 173 -6.55 -13.62 3.99
C HIS A 173 -5.65 -13.20 5.17
N LYS A 174 -4.48 -12.68 4.84
CA LYS A 174 -3.54 -12.13 5.81
C LYS A 174 -3.47 -10.61 5.64
N SER A 175 -3.30 -9.90 6.75
CA SER A 175 -2.96 -8.47 6.73
C SER A 175 -1.53 -8.26 6.23
N ILE A 176 -1.18 -7.03 5.86
CA ILE A 176 0.22 -6.71 5.51
C ILE A 176 1.16 -7.01 6.68
N PHE A 177 0.72 -6.80 7.91
CA PHE A 177 1.48 -7.13 9.11
C PHE A 177 1.80 -8.63 9.16
N GLU A 178 0.82 -9.50 8.94
CA GLU A 178 1.04 -10.96 8.94
C GLU A 178 1.93 -11.43 7.79
N HIS A 179 1.91 -10.75 6.63
CA HIS A 179 2.79 -11.08 5.52
C HIS A 179 4.24 -10.73 5.80
N GLN A 180 4.49 -9.56 6.39
CA GLN A 180 5.83 -9.03 6.61
C GLN A 180 6.52 -9.55 7.88
N GLN A 181 5.80 -10.26 8.76
CA GLN A 181 6.35 -10.75 10.04
C GLN A 181 6.57 -12.26 10.06
N ASN A 182 6.18 -13.01 9.02
CA ASN A 182 6.41 -14.44 8.95
C ASN A 182 7.85 -14.82 8.53
N GLU A 183 8.82 -13.95 8.70
CA GLU A 183 10.25 -14.27 8.60
C GLU A 183 10.75 -14.81 9.96
N ASN A 184 10.28 -16.03 10.36
CA ASN A 184 10.91 -16.87 11.38
C ASN A 184 10.70 -18.33 11.05
#